data_e4652a07abf5eff9602888ef33c2d0f9
#
_entry.id   e4652a07abf5eff9602888ef33c2d0f9
#
_cell.length_a   1.000
_cell.length_b   1.000
_cell.length_c   1.000
_cell.angle_alpha   90.00
_cell.angle_beta   90.00
_cell.angle_gamma   90.00
#
_symmetry.space_group_name_H-M   'P 1'
#
loop_
_entity.id
_entity.type
_entity.pdbx_description
1 polymer ?
#
loop_
_entity_poly.entity_id
_entity_poly.type
_entity_poly.pdbx_seq_one_letter_code
_entity_poly.pdbx_strand_id
1 'polypeptide(L)'
;MANTTANPSLNPDASAATHTPDGATPRTTQGAVPRLRVDTYTNGLLGPSQPMLGPLANGGTLIAGTPPGCWGPMITPAFEGGHEVTQPVAIEGAEIGDAVALTIQRLRVTSTATSSGVMEFVEGRYHGDPFVAKFCASCGTEHPASHVDGIGADAIRCSQCGAEVNAFRFRHGYVIVFDEASQVSLTVNQDIADRLAGKASLMSALPELAAQHSILSLARADMPGVAAPMRPFLGNIGTTPSRDLPDSHNCADFGQYLVGAPHRYALTRDELHAAKTDGHMDTNSVREGAILICPVKVPGAGVYLGDMHAQQGNGEIAGHATDVSGETEVTVEVIKHLKLEGPILLQNLDDLPPMARPMTAEQRQKVAELGARWGQHEIEETGPITFIGSGENLNAAVENGLRRAAQVTGLQYEEVLNRATINGSIDISRLPGTIRVTFLCPLEILDRIGIGHLVREKYAL
;
A
#
# COMPACT_ATOMS: atom_id res chain seq x y z
N MET A 1 -50.27 -24.64 -37.58
CA MET A 1 -50.92 -23.87 -38.65
C MET A 1 -49.90 -22.76 -38.94
N ALA A 2 -48.89 -22.89 -39.83
CA ALA A 2 -48.91 -22.71 -41.27
C ALA A 2 -49.51 -21.36 -41.67
N ASN A 3 -48.74 -20.44 -42.20
CA ASN A 3 -48.23 -20.18 -43.54
C ASN A 3 -47.49 -18.83 -43.58
N THR A 4 -46.25 -18.74 -44.05
CA THR A 4 -45.70 -18.56 -45.40
C THR A 4 -46.37 -17.46 -46.25
N THR A 5 -45.62 -16.47 -46.76
CA THR A 5 -45.00 -16.29 -48.09
C THR A 5 -44.69 -14.82 -48.28
N ALA A 6 -43.57 -14.38 -48.66
CA ALA A 6 -42.77 -14.37 -49.86
C ALA A 6 -42.61 -12.97 -50.47
N ASN A 7 -41.36 -12.66 -50.82
CA ASN A 7 -40.82 -11.53 -51.59
C ASN A 7 -41.42 -11.42 -53.02
N PRO A 8 -41.34 -10.29 -53.73
CA PRO A 8 -40.28 -10.12 -54.68
C PRO A 8 -39.77 -8.67 -54.96
N SER A 9 -38.47 -8.58 -55.16
CA SER A 9 -37.58 -7.98 -56.16
C SER A 9 -38.09 -6.93 -57.16
N LEU A 10 -37.40 -5.86 -57.39
CA LEU A 10 -36.57 -5.51 -58.57
C LEU A 10 -36.19 -4.03 -58.58
N ASN A 11 -34.89 -3.78 -58.89
CA ASN A 11 -34.19 -2.57 -59.34
C ASN A 11 -34.63 -2.20 -60.78
N PRO A 12 -34.13 -1.08 -61.47
CA PRO A 12 -32.95 -0.26 -61.25
C PRO A 12 -33.05 1.26 -61.66
N ASP A 13 -31.88 1.95 -61.48
CA ASP A 13 -31.31 3.09 -62.21
C ASP A 13 -31.88 4.50 -62.09
N ALA A 14 -31.03 5.44 -61.59
CA ALA A 14 -30.38 6.47 -62.38
C ALA A 14 -29.56 7.49 -61.57
N SER A 15 -28.28 7.56 -61.93
CA SER A 15 -27.33 8.71 -62.13
C SER A 15 -27.17 9.82 -61.06
N ALA A 16 -25.98 9.84 -60.54
CA ALA A 16 -24.97 10.89 -60.48
C ALA A 16 -25.33 12.30 -59.98
N ALA A 17 -24.76 12.67 -58.84
CA ALA A 17 -24.07 13.95 -58.64
C ALA A 17 -23.02 13.85 -57.51
N THR A 18 -21.78 14.07 -57.86
CA THR A 18 -20.62 14.23 -56.99
C THR A 18 -20.75 15.51 -56.15
N HIS A 19 -20.70 15.35 -54.82
CA HIS A 19 -20.27 16.41 -53.92
C HIS A 19 -19.33 15.81 -52.87
N THR A 20 -18.04 16.12 -53.01
CA THR A 20 -17.02 16.02 -51.96
C THR A 20 -17.28 17.10 -50.91
N PRO A 21 -17.31 16.80 -49.64
CA PRO A 21 -16.92 17.72 -48.59
C PRO A 21 -15.52 17.36 -48.09
N ASP A 22 -14.61 18.28 -48.34
CA ASP A 22 -13.32 18.38 -47.69
C ASP A 22 -13.45 18.45 -46.15
N GLY A 23 -12.46 17.90 -45.47
CA GLY A 23 -12.16 18.26 -44.08
C GLY A 23 -12.64 17.30 -42.98
N ALA A 24 -12.40 16.00 -43.12
CA ALA A 24 -12.31 15.13 -41.93
C ALA A 24 -10.90 15.21 -41.36
N THR A 25 -10.70 16.04 -40.35
CA THR A 25 -9.53 15.96 -39.45
C THR A 25 -9.44 14.54 -38.92
N PRO A 26 -8.27 13.89 -38.99
CA PRO A 26 -8.13 12.55 -38.40
C PRO A 26 -8.42 12.68 -36.89
N ARG A 27 -9.45 12.02 -36.38
CA ARG A 27 -9.54 11.71 -34.99
C ARG A 27 -8.29 10.92 -34.61
N THR A 28 -7.37 11.57 -33.89
CA THR A 28 -6.30 10.89 -33.18
C THR A 28 -6.97 9.82 -32.32
N THR A 29 -6.82 8.56 -32.69
CA THR A 29 -7.07 7.44 -31.80
C THR A 29 -6.16 7.67 -30.60
N GLN A 30 -6.73 8.02 -29.44
CA GLN A 30 -6.00 7.95 -28.18
C GLN A 30 -5.40 6.55 -28.12
N GLY A 31 -4.07 6.45 -28.18
CA GLY A 31 -3.38 5.19 -28.02
C GLY A 31 -3.78 4.57 -26.69
N ALA A 32 -3.94 3.23 -26.67
CA ALA A 32 -4.25 2.53 -25.43
C ALA A 32 -3.19 2.89 -24.37
N VAL A 33 -3.62 3.23 -23.15
CA VAL A 33 -2.74 3.51 -22.01
C VAL A 33 -1.81 2.30 -21.83
N PRO A 34 -0.48 2.49 -21.79
CA PRO A 34 0.47 1.39 -21.59
C PRO A 34 0.16 0.65 -20.30
N ARG A 35 0.12 -0.68 -20.36
CA ARG A 35 -0.16 -1.54 -19.20
C ARG A 35 0.97 -2.55 -19.04
N LEU A 36 1.42 -2.75 -17.81
CA LEU A 36 2.41 -3.75 -17.44
C LEU A 36 1.84 -4.64 -16.34
N ARG A 37 1.86 -5.96 -16.55
CA ARG A 37 1.48 -6.93 -15.52
C ARG A 37 2.72 -7.48 -14.83
N VAL A 38 2.66 -7.57 -13.50
CA VAL A 38 3.71 -8.12 -12.64
C VAL A 38 3.12 -9.25 -11.79
N ASP A 39 3.66 -10.44 -12.00
CA ASP A 39 3.32 -11.67 -11.25
C ASP A 39 4.60 -12.33 -10.71
N THR A 40 5.73 -11.59 -10.67
CA THR A 40 7.00 -12.01 -10.06
C THR A 40 7.26 -11.23 -8.79
N TYR A 41 7.98 -11.87 -7.85
CA TYR A 41 8.13 -11.36 -6.50
C TYR A 41 9.59 -11.32 -6.07
N THR A 42 9.87 -10.52 -5.06
CA THR A 42 11.15 -10.53 -4.34
C THR A 42 11.10 -11.63 -3.28
N ASN A 43 12.28 -11.95 -2.73
CA ASN A 43 12.37 -12.77 -1.52
C ASN A 43 12.35 -11.91 -0.24
N GLY A 44 11.68 -10.76 -0.28
CA GLY A 44 11.56 -9.81 0.82
C GLY A 44 12.70 -8.79 0.88
N LEU A 45 13.52 -8.67 -0.16
CA LEU A 45 14.62 -7.70 -0.24
C LEU A 45 14.30 -6.65 -1.30
N LEU A 46 14.43 -5.37 -0.93
CA LEU A 46 14.31 -4.22 -1.83
C LEU A 46 15.61 -3.41 -1.84
N GLY A 47 16.00 -2.93 -3.00
CA GLY A 47 17.17 -2.10 -3.15
C GLY A 47 17.76 -2.15 -4.56
N PRO A 48 18.91 -1.48 -4.78
CA PRO A 48 19.56 -1.39 -6.08
C PRO A 48 20.01 -2.74 -6.67
N SER A 49 20.16 -3.78 -5.84
CA SER A 49 20.53 -5.12 -6.32
C SER A 49 19.36 -5.87 -6.97
N GLN A 50 18.12 -5.43 -6.77
CA GLN A 50 16.95 -6.06 -7.36
C GLN A 50 16.78 -5.60 -8.81
N PRO A 51 16.64 -6.54 -9.77
CA PRO A 51 16.36 -6.19 -11.16
C PRO A 51 14.97 -5.58 -11.27
N MET A 52 14.84 -4.51 -12.03
CA MET A 52 13.56 -3.87 -12.31
C MET A 52 12.96 -4.41 -13.61
N LEU A 53 11.65 -4.58 -13.61
CA LEU A 53 10.85 -4.82 -14.85
C LEU A 53 10.57 -3.50 -15.57
N GLY A 54 10.10 -3.59 -16.80
CA GLY A 54 9.70 -2.42 -17.57
C GLY A 54 10.79 -1.88 -18.50
N PRO A 55 10.89 -0.56 -18.77
CA PRO A 55 10.17 0.51 -18.07
C PRO A 55 8.68 0.61 -18.45
N LEU A 56 7.85 0.99 -17.48
CA LEU A 56 6.48 1.41 -17.72
C LEU A 56 6.47 2.89 -18.07
N ALA A 57 5.78 3.26 -19.13
CA ALA A 57 5.66 4.65 -19.55
C ALA A 57 4.99 5.51 -18.47
N ASN A 58 5.39 6.78 -18.37
CA ASN A 58 4.70 7.77 -17.54
C ASN A 58 3.22 7.88 -17.94
N GLY A 59 2.29 7.86 -16.99
CA GLY A 59 0.85 7.73 -17.21
C GLY A 59 0.37 6.29 -17.45
N GLY A 60 1.25 5.30 -17.42
CA GLY A 60 0.92 3.89 -17.60
C GLY A 60 0.27 3.26 -16.37
N THR A 61 -0.28 2.06 -16.55
CA THR A 61 -0.95 1.28 -15.49
C THR A 61 -0.15 0.03 -15.17
N LEU A 62 0.22 -0.12 -13.91
CA LEU A 62 0.76 -1.32 -13.30
C LEU A 62 -0.39 -2.20 -12.80
N ILE A 63 -0.39 -3.49 -13.16
CA ILE A 63 -1.33 -4.49 -12.66
C ILE A 63 -0.50 -5.56 -11.97
N ALA A 64 -0.86 -5.94 -10.76
CA ALA A 64 -0.09 -6.92 -10.01
C ALA A 64 -0.97 -7.91 -9.24
N GLY A 65 -0.59 -9.17 -9.27
CA GLY A 65 -0.98 -10.12 -8.24
C GLY A 65 -0.32 -9.70 -6.92
N THR A 66 -1.12 -9.39 -5.90
CA THR A 66 -0.62 -8.78 -4.67
C THR A 66 -0.62 -9.80 -3.54
N PRO A 67 0.58 -10.13 -2.96
CA PRO A 67 0.67 -11.08 -1.87
C PRO A 67 0.32 -10.42 -0.52
N PRO A 68 -0.13 -11.20 0.47
CA PRO A 68 -0.21 -10.76 1.86
C PRO A 68 1.20 -10.60 2.44
N GLY A 69 1.43 -9.62 3.30
CA GLY A 69 2.76 -9.33 3.82
C GLY A 69 3.23 -10.26 4.92
N CYS A 70 2.46 -10.33 5.99
CA CYS A 70 2.87 -11.00 7.22
C CYS A 70 3.08 -12.52 7.09
N TRP A 71 2.51 -13.15 6.08
CA TRP A 71 2.78 -14.55 5.78
C TRP A 71 4.18 -14.80 5.17
N GLY A 72 4.90 -13.74 4.74
CA GLY A 72 6.28 -13.81 4.32
C GLY A 72 7.21 -14.12 5.51
N PRO A 73 7.68 -13.11 6.24
CA PRO A 73 8.69 -13.30 7.28
C PRO A 73 8.19 -14.10 8.49
N MET A 74 6.89 -14.04 8.77
CA MET A 74 6.34 -14.72 9.94
C MET A 74 6.15 -16.22 9.73
N ILE A 75 5.69 -16.64 8.58
CA ILE A 75 5.38 -18.05 8.32
C ILE A 75 6.13 -18.65 7.14
N THR A 76 7.10 -17.94 6.55
CA THR A 76 8.01 -18.46 5.53
C THR A 76 9.47 -18.24 5.97
N PRO A 77 10.04 -19.11 6.82
CA PRO A 77 11.38 -18.93 7.39
C PRO A 77 12.52 -18.87 6.36
N ALA A 78 12.29 -19.38 5.14
CA ALA A 78 13.27 -19.36 4.06
C ALA A 78 13.59 -17.96 3.53
N PHE A 79 12.77 -16.95 3.82
CA PHE A 79 13.04 -15.59 3.39
C PHE A 79 14.23 -15.01 4.15
N GLU A 80 15.18 -14.47 3.40
CA GLU A 80 16.34 -13.75 3.92
C GLU A 80 16.09 -12.24 4.05
N GLY A 81 14.96 -11.77 3.58
CA GLY A 81 14.49 -10.40 3.62
C GLY A 81 13.24 -10.25 4.48
N GLY A 82 12.48 -9.21 4.19
CA GLY A 82 11.21 -8.91 4.85
C GLY A 82 10.01 -9.66 4.27
N HIS A 83 8.94 -8.92 3.98
CA HIS A 83 7.75 -9.44 3.30
C HIS A 83 8.07 -9.90 1.88
N GLU A 84 7.13 -10.56 1.23
CA GLU A 84 7.16 -10.77 -0.22
C GLU A 84 6.39 -9.65 -0.90
N VAL A 85 7.06 -8.85 -1.74
CA VAL A 85 6.45 -7.81 -2.56
C VAL A 85 6.72 -8.09 -4.03
N THR A 86 5.99 -7.42 -4.92
CA THR A 86 6.22 -7.56 -6.37
C THR A 86 7.63 -7.12 -6.74
N GLN A 87 8.19 -7.74 -7.78
CA GLN A 87 9.42 -7.26 -8.39
C GLN A 87 9.25 -5.79 -8.79
N PRO A 88 10.21 -4.90 -8.45
CA PRO A 88 10.11 -3.48 -8.74
C PRO A 88 9.98 -3.19 -10.24
N VAL A 89 9.18 -2.19 -10.58
CA VAL A 89 8.96 -1.74 -11.96
C VAL A 89 9.60 -0.37 -12.17
N ALA A 90 10.48 -0.27 -13.17
CA ALA A 90 11.05 1.01 -13.58
C ALA A 90 9.98 1.88 -14.25
N ILE A 91 9.94 3.16 -13.91
CA ILE A 91 9.07 4.16 -14.53
C ILE A 91 9.90 5.03 -15.46
N GLU A 92 9.46 5.16 -16.71
CA GLU A 92 10.14 5.94 -17.73
C GLU A 92 10.26 7.40 -17.30
N GLY A 93 11.49 7.92 -17.36
CA GLY A 93 11.80 9.31 -17.03
C GLY A 93 11.85 9.64 -15.55
N ALA A 94 11.68 8.67 -14.63
CA ALA A 94 11.86 8.90 -13.21
C ALA A 94 13.35 8.95 -12.84
N GLU A 95 13.79 10.06 -12.26
CA GLU A 95 15.17 10.33 -11.88
C GLU A 95 15.28 10.61 -10.39
N ILE A 96 16.47 10.40 -9.82
CA ILE A 96 16.72 10.68 -8.40
C ILE A 96 16.40 12.16 -8.08
N GLY A 97 15.54 12.38 -7.10
CA GLY A 97 15.09 13.71 -6.70
C GLY A 97 13.75 14.12 -7.33
N ASP A 98 13.16 13.26 -8.16
CA ASP A 98 11.76 13.34 -8.54
C ASP A 98 10.86 12.65 -7.49
N ALA A 99 9.56 12.66 -7.73
CA ALA A 99 8.60 11.82 -7.05
C ALA A 99 7.74 11.07 -8.07
N VAL A 100 7.11 9.97 -7.64
CA VAL A 100 6.14 9.23 -8.45
C VAL A 100 4.81 9.19 -7.69
N ALA A 101 3.76 9.71 -8.32
CA ALA A 101 2.39 9.57 -7.85
C ALA A 101 1.82 8.23 -8.30
N LEU A 102 1.30 7.46 -7.35
CA LEU A 102 0.69 6.17 -7.51
C LEU A 102 -0.80 6.30 -7.23
N THR A 103 -1.62 6.38 -8.27
CA THR A 103 -3.07 6.41 -8.12
C THR A 103 -3.61 4.99 -8.06
N ILE A 104 -4.15 4.60 -6.91
CA ILE A 104 -4.70 3.26 -6.72
C ILE A 104 -6.06 3.19 -7.40
N GLN A 105 -6.11 2.56 -8.56
CA GLN A 105 -7.31 2.48 -9.40
C GLN A 105 -8.26 1.39 -8.92
N ARG A 106 -7.69 0.28 -8.41
CA ARG A 106 -8.46 -0.89 -8.01
C ARG A 106 -7.71 -1.76 -7.02
N LEU A 107 -8.43 -2.23 -6.00
CA LEU A 107 -8.01 -3.29 -5.09
C LEU A 107 -9.08 -4.38 -5.07
N ARG A 108 -8.75 -5.58 -5.50
CA ARG A 108 -9.64 -6.73 -5.49
C ARG A 108 -9.06 -7.84 -4.63
N VAL A 109 -9.65 -8.09 -3.48
CA VAL A 109 -9.30 -9.22 -2.61
C VAL A 109 -9.65 -10.53 -3.31
N THR A 110 -8.74 -11.49 -3.30
CA THR A 110 -8.94 -12.85 -3.84
C THR A 110 -9.02 -13.92 -2.75
N SER A 111 -8.48 -13.66 -1.58
CA SER A 111 -8.65 -14.53 -0.42
C SER A 111 -10.11 -14.57 0.04
N THR A 112 -10.57 -15.75 0.47
CA THR A 112 -11.91 -15.94 1.04
C THR A 112 -11.88 -16.15 2.54
N ALA A 113 -10.70 -16.41 3.11
CA ALA A 113 -10.46 -16.47 4.54
C ALA A 113 -8.98 -16.18 4.83
N THR A 114 -8.72 -15.72 6.04
CA THR A 114 -7.37 -15.59 6.61
C THR A 114 -7.41 -15.85 8.12
N SER A 115 -6.25 -15.90 8.75
CA SER A 115 -6.13 -16.03 10.20
C SER A 115 -5.10 -15.06 10.76
N SER A 116 -5.30 -14.61 11.98
CA SER A 116 -4.41 -13.72 12.70
C SER A 116 -4.57 -13.89 14.21
N GLY A 117 -3.84 -13.11 14.97
CA GLY A 117 -3.88 -13.10 16.43
C GLY A 117 -2.89 -12.10 17.00
N VAL A 118 -2.73 -12.06 18.31
CA VAL A 118 -1.67 -11.29 18.95
C VAL A 118 -0.34 -11.98 18.68
N MET A 119 0.57 -11.29 17.99
CA MET A 119 1.88 -11.81 17.63
C MET A 119 2.84 -11.82 18.81
N GLU A 120 3.53 -12.93 19.01
CA GLU A 120 4.61 -13.07 20.01
C GLU A 120 5.86 -13.64 19.36
N PHE A 121 7.03 -13.09 19.71
CA PHE A 121 8.31 -13.62 19.27
C PHE A 121 8.71 -14.87 20.07
N VAL A 122 9.23 -15.88 19.39
CA VAL A 122 9.78 -17.07 20.02
C VAL A 122 11.28 -16.87 20.21
N GLU A 123 11.68 -16.55 21.42
CA GLU A 123 13.07 -16.35 21.77
C GLU A 123 13.93 -17.59 21.44
N GLY A 124 15.18 -17.36 21.02
CA GLY A 124 16.11 -18.42 20.63
C GLY A 124 15.91 -19.00 19.24
N ARG A 125 15.09 -18.36 18.39
CA ARG A 125 14.88 -18.73 16.98
C ARG A 125 15.30 -17.66 15.98
N TYR A 126 15.89 -16.57 16.45
CA TYR A 126 16.36 -15.45 15.63
C TYR A 126 17.57 -14.76 16.26
N HIS A 127 18.32 -14.03 15.46
CA HIS A 127 19.47 -13.25 15.86
C HIS A 127 19.13 -11.74 15.83
N GLY A 128 18.56 -11.20 16.90
CA GLY A 128 18.24 -9.78 17.05
C GLY A 128 17.04 -9.29 16.24
N ASP A 129 16.77 -9.87 15.09
CA ASP A 129 15.68 -9.50 14.20
C ASP A 129 14.84 -10.74 13.83
N PRO A 130 13.64 -10.90 14.39
CA PRO A 130 12.79 -12.06 14.16
C PRO A 130 12.19 -12.10 12.74
N PHE A 131 12.22 -10.99 12.01
CA PHE A 131 11.67 -10.92 10.65
C PHE A 131 12.65 -11.45 9.61
N VAL A 132 13.96 -11.25 9.80
CA VAL A 132 14.96 -11.58 8.77
C VAL A 132 16.10 -12.47 9.25
N ALA A 133 16.41 -12.52 10.56
CA ALA A 133 17.56 -13.24 11.11
C ALA A 133 17.15 -14.55 11.77
N LYS A 134 16.37 -15.39 11.08
CA LYS A 134 15.80 -16.65 11.59
C LYS A 134 16.74 -17.84 11.41
N PHE A 135 16.67 -18.82 12.31
CA PHE A 135 17.37 -20.10 12.19
C PHE A 135 16.57 -21.25 12.82
N CYS A 136 16.85 -22.47 12.39
CA CYS A 136 16.30 -23.66 13.03
C CYS A 136 17.06 -23.95 14.33
N ALA A 137 16.40 -23.81 15.48
CA ALA A 137 17.00 -24.09 16.79
C ALA A 137 17.46 -25.56 16.97
N SER A 138 16.93 -26.50 16.19
CA SER A 138 17.27 -27.93 16.26
C SER A 138 18.50 -28.30 15.46
N CYS A 139 18.67 -27.82 14.22
CA CYS A 139 19.78 -28.18 13.34
C CYS A 139 20.73 -27.01 13.02
N GLY A 140 20.45 -25.79 13.48
CA GLY A 140 21.29 -24.61 13.29
C GLY A 140 21.23 -24.00 11.89
N THR A 141 20.39 -24.52 10.96
CA THR A 141 20.30 -23.98 9.60
C THR A 141 19.69 -22.58 9.65
N GLU A 142 20.41 -21.61 9.11
CA GLU A 142 19.89 -20.25 8.89
C GLU A 142 18.93 -20.25 7.70
N HIS A 143 17.85 -19.44 7.80
CA HIS A 143 16.80 -19.33 6.79
C HIS A 143 16.38 -20.70 6.23
N PRO A 144 15.94 -21.64 7.09
CA PRO A 144 15.70 -23.01 6.66
C PRO A 144 14.59 -23.07 5.61
N ALA A 145 14.84 -23.80 4.52
CA ALA A 145 13.78 -24.24 3.65
C ALA A 145 12.74 -24.97 4.50
N SER A 146 11.46 -24.66 4.31
CA SER A 146 10.39 -25.15 5.16
C SER A 146 9.18 -25.61 4.35
N HIS A 147 8.38 -26.46 4.97
CA HIS A 147 7.12 -26.96 4.42
C HIS A 147 6.05 -26.96 5.50
N VAL A 148 4.79 -27.01 5.08
CA VAL A 148 3.64 -27.13 5.99
C VAL A 148 3.34 -28.60 6.22
N ASP A 149 3.36 -29.04 7.50
CA ASP A 149 2.97 -30.35 7.94
C ASP A 149 1.95 -30.23 9.09
N GLY A 150 0.69 -30.54 8.78
CA GLY A 150 -0.42 -30.38 9.71
C GLY A 150 -1.11 -29.01 9.61
N ILE A 151 -1.70 -28.56 10.73
CA ILE A 151 -2.54 -27.36 10.84
C ILE A 151 -2.08 -26.56 12.07
N GLY A 152 -2.17 -25.23 11.99
CA GLY A 152 -1.88 -24.34 13.09
C GLY A 152 -0.45 -23.81 13.10
N ALA A 153 -0.10 -23.08 14.14
CA ALA A 153 1.17 -22.34 14.24
C ALA A 153 2.41 -23.26 14.24
N ASP A 154 2.28 -24.50 14.67
CA ASP A 154 3.38 -25.47 14.73
C ASP A 154 3.55 -26.27 13.42
N ALA A 155 2.76 -25.94 12.39
CA ALA A 155 2.79 -26.68 11.12
C ALA A 155 3.99 -26.36 10.23
N ILE A 156 4.71 -25.26 10.47
CA ILE A 156 5.90 -24.87 9.70
C ILE A 156 7.10 -25.69 10.14
N ARG A 157 7.59 -26.58 9.25
CA ARG A 157 8.64 -27.53 9.54
C ARG A 157 9.90 -27.27 8.73
N CYS A 158 11.04 -27.39 9.38
CA CYS A 158 12.35 -27.38 8.72
C CYS A 158 12.45 -28.57 7.75
N SER A 159 12.73 -28.31 6.49
CA SER A 159 12.87 -29.37 5.48
C SER A 159 14.09 -30.26 5.71
N GLN A 160 15.09 -29.78 6.49
CA GLN A 160 16.29 -30.56 6.79
C GLN A 160 16.11 -31.53 7.97
N CYS A 161 15.42 -31.11 9.05
CA CYS A 161 15.34 -31.93 10.28
C CYS A 161 13.92 -32.20 10.80
N GLY A 162 12.88 -31.63 10.17
CA GLY A 162 11.48 -31.80 10.55
C GLY A 162 11.05 -31.04 11.80
N ALA A 163 11.94 -30.32 12.48
CA ALA A 163 11.59 -29.51 13.65
C ALA A 163 10.70 -28.34 13.27
N GLU A 164 9.84 -27.89 14.19
CA GLU A 164 9.08 -26.66 14.04
C GLU A 164 10.05 -25.46 14.07
N VAL A 165 9.86 -24.49 13.14
CA VAL A 165 10.86 -23.42 12.89
C VAL A 165 10.26 -22.01 12.85
N ASN A 166 8.98 -21.85 13.17
CA ASN A 166 8.36 -20.52 13.15
C ASN A 166 8.95 -19.65 14.29
N ALA A 167 9.46 -18.47 13.94
CA ALA A 167 9.97 -17.47 14.88
C ALA A 167 8.85 -16.71 15.62
N PHE A 168 7.61 -16.94 15.23
CA PHE A 168 6.43 -16.27 15.77
C PHE A 168 5.41 -17.27 16.31
N ARG A 169 4.68 -16.86 17.35
CA ARG A 169 3.46 -17.50 17.82
C ARG A 169 2.35 -16.47 17.91
N PHE A 170 1.12 -16.94 17.70
CA PHE A 170 -0.05 -16.10 17.81
C PHE A 170 -0.91 -16.58 18.98
N ARG A 171 -1.30 -15.64 19.85
CA ARG A 171 -2.24 -15.88 20.93
C ARG A 171 -3.57 -15.21 20.64
N HIS A 172 -4.64 -15.69 21.30
CA HIS A 172 -6.00 -15.15 21.13
C HIS A 172 -6.30 -14.88 19.66
N GLY A 173 -6.15 -15.94 18.89
CA GLY A 173 -6.29 -15.85 17.44
C GLY A 173 -7.72 -15.84 16.98
N TYR A 174 -7.84 -15.64 15.69
CA TYR A 174 -9.10 -15.76 14.99
C TYR A 174 -8.87 -16.28 13.58
N VAL A 175 -9.90 -16.93 13.04
CA VAL A 175 -10.05 -17.19 11.62
C VAL A 175 -11.22 -16.36 11.15
N ILE A 176 -11.04 -15.58 10.08
CA ILE A 176 -12.01 -14.65 9.55
C ILE A 176 -12.31 -14.99 8.09
N VAL A 177 -13.58 -14.97 7.75
CA VAL A 177 -14.09 -15.24 6.39
C VAL A 177 -14.67 -13.97 5.80
N PHE A 178 -14.68 -13.91 4.47
CA PHE A 178 -15.13 -12.76 3.70
C PHE A 178 -16.32 -13.13 2.82
N ASP A 179 -17.22 -12.17 2.58
CA ASP A 179 -18.26 -12.34 1.57
C ASP A 179 -17.67 -12.24 0.15
N GLU A 180 -18.37 -12.80 -0.84
CA GLU A 180 -17.90 -12.82 -2.24
C GLU A 180 -17.69 -11.42 -2.84
N ALA A 181 -18.42 -10.41 -2.34
CA ALA A 181 -18.29 -9.03 -2.75
C ALA A 181 -17.19 -8.26 -1.98
N SER A 182 -16.51 -8.91 -1.03
CA SER A 182 -15.48 -8.31 -0.16
C SER A 182 -15.95 -7.04 0.56
N GLN A 183 -17.19 -7.06 1.04
CA GLN A 183 -17.81 -5.94 1.74
C GLN A 183 -17.81 -6.11 3.26
N VAL A 184 -17.95 -7.35 3.73
CA VAL A 184 -18.03 -7.68 5.15
C VAL A 184 -17.21 -8.91 5.50
N SER A 185 -16.78 -8.97 6.74
CA SER A 185 -16.02 -10.06 7.32
C SER A 185 -16.68 -10.57 8.59
N LEU A 186 -16.42 -11.84 8.91
CA LEU A 186 -16.92 -12.50 10.10
C LEU A 186 -15.89 -13.48 10.66
N THR A 187 -15.56 -13.38 11.94
CA THR A 187 -14.75 -14.40 12.62
C THR A 187 -15.59 -15.64 12.94
N VAL A 188 -14.97 -16.82 12.76
CA VAL A 188 -15.66 -18.10 12.90
C VAL A 188 -15.17 -18.85 14.15
N ASN A 189 -15.96 -19.84 14.59
CA ASN A 189 -15.57 -20.70 15.72
C ASN A 189 -14.52 -21.76 15.32
N GLN A 190 -13.95 -22.47 16.29
CA GLN A 190 -12.87 -23.43 16.07
C GLN A 190 -13.26 -24.55 15.12
N ASP A 191 -14.48 -25.10 15.21
CA ASP A 191 -14.92 -26.20 14.32
C ASP A 191 -14.96 -25.75 12.84
N ILE A 192 -15.32 -24.50 12.57
CA ILE A 192 -15.28 -23.91 11.24
C ILE A 192 -13.83 -23.64 10.83
N ALA A 193 -13.03 -23.07 11.73
CA ALA A 193 -11.62 -22.80 11.51
C ALA A 193 -10.85 -24.05 11.08
N ASP A 194 -11.05 -25.17 11.79
CA ASP A 194 -10.41 -26.46 11.48
C ASP A 194 -10.79 -26.99 10.09
N ARG A 195 -12.06 -26.84 9.68
CA ARG A 195 -12.50 -27.22 8.33
C ARG A 195 -11.88 -26.33 7.25
N LEU A 196 -11.74 -25.02 7.50
CA LEU A 196 -11.11 -24.08 6.56
C LEU A 196 -9.60 -24.32 6.48
N ALA A 197 -8.94 -24.62 7.59
CA ALA A 197 -7.52 -24.90 7.63
C ALA A 197 -7.12 -26.07 6.72
N GLY A 198 -7.97 -27.09 6.58
CA GLY A 198 -7.79 -28.19 5.61
C GLY A 198 -7.84 -27.75 4.14
N LYS A 199 -8.22 -26.50 3.86
CA LYS A 199 -8.30 -25.91 2.51
C LYS A 199 -7.50 -24.61 2.41
N ALA A 200 -6.47 -24.44 3.24
CA ALA A 200 -5.75 -23.18 3.38
C ALA A 200 -5.29 -22.58 2.05
N SER A 201 -4.70 -23.38 1.16
CA SER A 201 -4.24 -22.91 -0.16
C SER A 201 -5.36 -22.34 -1.04
N LEU A 202 -6.55 -22.95 -0.98
CA LEU A 202 -7.72 -22.46 -1.71
C LEU A 202 -8.24 -21.15 -1.10
N MET A 203 -8.29 -21.09 0.23
CA MET A 203 -8.85 -19.94 0.95
C MET A 203 -7.94 -18.70 0.88
N SER A 204 -6.63 -18.88 1.01
CA SER A 204 -5.66 -17.78 0.93
C SER A 204 -5.43 -17.29 -0.50
N ALA A 205 -5.62 -18.15 -1.49
CA ALA A 205 -5.48 -17.84 -2.91
C ALA A 205 -4.21 -17.01 -3.22
N LEU A 206 -3.06 -17.46 -2.68
CA LEU A 206 -1.77 -16.82 -2.96
C LEU A 206 -1.52 -16.72 -4.45
N PRO A 207 -0.88 -15.65 -4.94
CA PRO A 207 -0.40 -15.60 -6.31
C PRO A 207 0.48 -16.81 -6.64
N GLU A 208 0.41 -17.32 -7.86
CA GLU A 208 1.03 -18.60 -8.27
C GLU A 208 2.53 -18.69 -7.99
N LEU A 209 3.26 -17.56 -8.17
CA LEU A 209 4.71 -17.51 -7.98
C LEU A 209 5.11 -17.00 -6.58
N ALA A 210 4.16 -16.73 -5.68
CA ALA A 210 4.45 -16.36 -4.31
C ALA A 210 5.05 -17.54 -3.55
N ALA A 211 6.12 -17.29 -2.80
CA ALA A 211 6.83 -18.30 -2.02
C ALA A 211 6.26 -18.48 -0.60
N GLN A 212 5.23 -17.75 -0.25
CA GLN A 212 4.62 -17.76 1.08
C GLN A 212 3.89 -19.09 1.37
N HIS A 213 3.72 -19.40 2.64
CA HIS A 213 2.93 -20.56 3.05
C HIS A 213 1.47 -20.18 3.31
N SER A 214 0.57 -20.92 2.67
CA SER A 214 -0.87 -20.83 2.96
C SER A 214 -1.18 -21.60 4.24
N ILE A 215 -1.44 -20.91 5.33
CA ILE A 215 -1.83 -21.53 6.58
C ILE A 215 -3.00 -20.76 7.22
N LEU A 216 -4.04 -21.47 7.61
CA LEU A 216 -5.12 -20.94 8.42
C LEU A 216 -5.05 -21.55 9.83
N SER A 217 -5.65 -20.88 10.81
CA SER A 217 -5.55 -21.33 12.20
C SER A 217 -4.12 -21.21 12.75
N LEU A 218 -3.54 -20.00 12.62
CA LEU A 218 -2.24 -19.65 13.22
C LEU A 218 -2.28 -19.73 14.75
N ALA A 219 -3.46 -19.48 15.32
CA ALA A 219 -3.76 -19.67 16.73
C ALA A 219 -5.18 -20.24 16.87
N ARG A 220 -5.57 -20.51 18.11
CA ARG A 220 -6.92 -20.92 18.42
C ARG A 220 -7.94 -19.84 18.04
N ALA A 221 -9.09 -20.22 17.52
CA ALA A 221 -10.16 -19.29 17.16
C ALA A 221 -10.97 -18.89 18.41
N ASP A 222 -10.44 -17.95 19.16
CA ASP A 222 -10.96 -17.52 20.49
C ASP A 222 -12.01 -16.41 20.40
N MET A 223 -12.21 -15.81 19.22
CA MET A 223 -13.08 -14.64 19.03
C MET A 223 -14.16 -14.89 17.96
N PRO A 224 -15.03 -15.89 18.08
CA PRO A 224 -16.05 -16.14 17.08
C PRO A 224 -17.16 -15.07 17.12
N GLY A 225 -17.69 -14.70 15.94
CA GLY A 225 -18.84 -13.81 15.81
C GLY A 225 -18.51 -12.32 15.75
N VAL A 226 -17.24 -11.94 15.67
CA VAL A 226 -16.86 -10.54 15.41
C VAL A 226 -17.04 -10.26 13.92
N ALA A 227 -17.85 -9.27 13.59
CA ALA A 227 -18.13 -8.85 12.24
C ALA A 227 -17.69 -7.39 12.02
N ALA A 228 -17.19 -7.11 10.81
CA ALA A 228 -16.77 -5.77 10.44
C ALA A 228 -16.95 -5.52 8.94
N PRO A 229 -17.09 -4.26 8.49
CA PRO A 229 -16.97 -3.92 7.09
C PRO A 229 -15.53 -4.14 6.63
N MET A 230 -15.35 -4.67 5.42
CA MET A 230 -14.04 -4.74 4.77
C MET A 230 -13.67 -3.38 4.19
N ARG A 231 -12.39 -3.07 4.29
CA ARG A 231 -11.79 -1.85 3.75
C ARG A 231 -10.38 -2.16 3.25
N PRO A 232 -10.25 -2.87 2.11
CA PRO A 232 -8.96 -3.30 1.60
C PRO A 232 -8.00 -2.14 1.32
N PHE A 233 -6.72 -2.34 1.64
CA PHE A 233 -5.66 -1.35 1.43
C PHE A 233 -4.31 -2.06 1.24
N LEU A 234 -3.28 -1.29 0.88
CA LEU A 234 -1.91 -1.77 0.74
C LEU A 234 -1.06 -1.28 1.91
N GLY A 235 -0.53 -2.21 2.70
CA GLY A 235 0.37 -1.92 3.81
C GLY A 235 1.77 -1.56 3.32
N ASN A 236 2.24 -2.22 2.26
CA ASN A 236 3.59 -2.02 1.71
C ASN A 236 3.52 -1.72 0.20
N ILE A 237 3.60 -0.44 -0.14
CA ILE A 237 3.65 0.08 -1.51
C ILE A 237 4.54 1.31 -1.56
N GLY A 238 5.39 1.41 -2.59
CA GLY A 238 6.27 2.56 -2.73
C GLY A 238 7.29 2.40 -3.82
N THR A 239 8.43 3.04 -3.60
CA THR A 239 9.58 3.07 -4.48
C THR A 239 10.78 2.42 -3.82
N THR A 240 11.69 1.92 -4.62
CA THR A 240 12.89 1.21 -4.17
C THR A 240 13.80 2.11 -3.33
N PRO A 241 14.23 1.68 -2.12
CA PRO A 241 15.20 2.40 -1.31
C PRO A 241 16.57 2.47 -1.99
N SER A 242 17.41 3.44 -1.61
CA SER A 242 18.73 3.63 -2.22
C SER A 242 19.79 2.60 -1.80
N ARG A 243 19.46 1.72 -0.87
CA ARG A 243 20.30 0.62 -0.39
C ARG A 243 19.45 -0.63 -0.25
N ASP A 244 20.04 -1.81 -0.38
CA ASP A 244 19.34 -3.07 -0.14
C ASP A 244 18.90 -3.16 1.33
N LEU A 245 17.60 -3.26 1.53
CA LEU A 245 16.93 -3.39 2.82
C LEU A 245 15.92 -4.54 2.76
N PRO A 246 15.69 -5.26 3.86
CA PRO A 246 14.48 -6.05 4.02
C PRO A 246 13.28 -5.13 3.84
N ASP A 247 12.32 -5.50 3.00
CA ASP A 247 11.24 -4.59 2.59
C ASP A 247 10.31 -4.20 3.74
N SER A 248 10.09 -5.11 4.70
CA SER A 248 9.36 -4.82 5.93
C SER A 248 10.05 -3.77 6.82
N HIS A 249 11.34 -3.50 6.60
CA HIS A 249 12.14 -2.53 7.34
C HIS A 249 12.29 -1.19 6.62
N ASN A 250 11.61 -1.02 5.49
CA ASN A 250 11.59 0.22 4.74
C ASN A 250 10.65 1.27 5.37
N CYS A 251 10.78 1.46 6.68
CA CYS A 251 10.13 2.49 7.48
C CYS A 251 10.94 2.64 8.77
N ALA A 252 10.96 3.81 9.41
CA ALA A 252 11.89 4.06 10.51
C ALA A 252 11.59 3.23 11.77
N ASP A 253 10.34 2.85 12.02
CA ASP A 253 9.96 2.03 13.17
C ASP A 253 10.52 0.60 13.08
N PHE A 254 10.18 -0.17 12.06
CA PHE A 254 10.75 -1.50 11.83
C PHE A 254 12.23 -1.44 11.42
N GLY A 255 12.65 -0.37 10.74
CA GLY A 255 14.05 -0.15 10.39
C GLY A 255 14.98 -0.10 11.61
N GLN A 256 14.47 0.14 12.82
CA GLN A 256 15.29 0.07 14.04
C GLN A 256 15.86 -1.33 14.29
N TYR A 257 15.23 -2.41 13.84
CA TYR A 257 15.78 -3.75 13.92
C TYR A 257 17.11 -3.91 13.14
N LEU A 258 17.36 -3.05 12.15
CA LEU A 258 18.59 -3.05 11.36
C LEU A 258 19.73 -2.28 12.03
N VAL A 259 19.42 -1.36 12.95
CA VAL A 259 20.43 -0.45 13.55
C VAL A 259 21.34 -1.21 14.51
N GLY A 260 22.61 -1.41 14.09
CA GLY A 260 23.58 -2.17 14.87
C GLY A 260 23.26 -3.66 15.02
N ALA A 261 22.41 -4.21 14.17
CA ALA A 261 21.95 -5.60 14.25
C ALA A 261 23.07 -6.61 13.96
N PRO A 262 23.04 -7.83 14.55
CA PRO A 262 24.05 -8.85 14.32
C PRO A 262 23.81 -9.67 13.04
N HIS A 263 23.43 -9.01 11.92
CA HIS A 263 23.20 -9.66 10.63
C HIS A 263 23.64 -8.78 9.45
N ARG A 264 23.62 -9.33 8.25
CA ARG A 264 24.20 -8.72 7.03
C ARG A 264 23.53 -7.42 6.58
N TYR A 265 22.29 -7.17 6.98
CA TYR A 265 21.58 -5.93 6.65
C TYR A 265 21.76 -4.83 7.70
N ALA A 266 22.66 -5.04 8.66
CA ALA A 266 22.97 -4.04 9.68
C ALA A 266 23.42 -2.72 9.06
N LEU A 267 22.94 -1.62 9.64
CA LEU A 267 23.29 -0.27 9.23
C LEU A 267 23.24 0.68 10.42
N THR A 268 23.70 1.89 10.21
CA THR A 268 23.53 2.97 11.17
C THR A 268 22.16 3.64 11.03
N ARG A 269 21.75 4.41 12.03
CA ARG A 269 20.51 5.20 11.99
C ARG A 269 20.50 6.19 10.82
N ASP A 270 21.64 6.86 10.56
CA ASP A 270 21.77 7.82 9.47
C ASP A 270 21.66 7.14 8.10
N GLU A 271 22.27 5.95 7.95
CA GLU A 271 22.14 5.16 6.72
C GLU A 271 20.70 4.70 6.47
N LEU A 272 19.99 4.26 7.52
CA LEU A 272 18.56 3.93 7.42
C LEU A 272 17.76 5.14 6.95
N HIS A 273 17.95 6.27 7.61
CA HIS A 273 17.21 7.50 7.30
C HIS A 273 17.47 7.98 5.87
N ALA A 274 18.71 7.90 5.40
CA ALA A 274 19.08 8.27 4.04
C ALA A 274 18.52 7.31 2.99
N ALA A 275 18.47 6.01 3.29
CA ALA A 275 18.13 4.96 2.32
C ALA A 275 16.63 4.72 2.16
N LYS A 276 15.86 4.68 3.26
CA LYS A 276 14.44 4.31 3.26
C LYS A 276 13.56 5.22 2.41
N THR A 277 12.46 4.68 1.91
CA THR A 277 11.40 5.41 1.18
C THR A 277 10.05 5.37 1.89
N ASP A 278 9.99 4.74 3.07
CA ASP A 278 8.79 4.56 3.91
C ASP A 278 7.62 3.86 3.21
N GLY A 279 7.91 2.84 2.41
CA GLY A 279 6.88 2.11 1.67
C GLY A 279 6.06 1.14 2.54
N HIS A 280 6.65 0.56 3.60
CA HIS A 280 5.96 -0.31 4.56
C HIS A 280 5.33 0.54 5.68
N MET A 281 4.18 1.12 5.42
CA MET A 281 3.57 2.11 6.30
C MET A 281 2.28 1.68 7.01
N ASP A 282 1.66 0.59 6.61
CA ASP A 282 0.38 0.06 7.11
C ASP A 282 -0.68 1.13 7.37
N THR A 283 -0.78 2.02 6.39
CA THR A 283 -1.72 3.13 6.43
C THR A 283 -3.02 2.76 5.74
N ASN A 284 -4.07 2.49 6.50
CA ASN A 284 -5.35 1.97 5.99
C ASN A 284 -6.14 2.89 5.05
N SER A 285 -5.66 4.12 4.82
CA SER A 285 -6.16 5.04 3.79
C SER A 285 -5.38 4.97 2.47
N VAL A 286 -4.37 4.10 2.35
CA VAL A 286 -3.68 3.77 1.09
C VAL A 286 -4.49 2.71 0.35
N ARG A 287 -5.68 3.08 -0.12
CA ARG A 287 -6.70 2.21 -0.67
C ARG A 287 -7.23 2.71 -2.02
N GLU A 288 -8.10 1.92 -2.65
CA GLU A 288 -8.71 2.30 -3.93
C GLU A 288 -9.23 3.74 -3.92
N GLY A 289 -8.85 4.51 -4.93
CA GLY A 289 -9.10 5.93 -5.07
C GLY A 289 -8.04 6.86 -4.47
N ALA A 290 -7.19 6.42 -3.54
CA ALA A 290 -6.13 7.24 -2.96
C ALA A 290 -4.97 7.47 -3.96
N ILE A 291 -4.20 8.56 -3.76
CA ILE A 291 -2.98 8.84 -4.51
C ILE A 291 -1.83 8.92 -3.51
N LEU A 292 -0.85 8.02 -3.66
CA LEU A 292 0.37 8.00 -2.87
C LEU A 292 1.52 8.57 -3.69
N ILE A 293 2.18 9.61 -3.20
CA ILE A 293 3.31 10.26 -3.90
C ILE A 293 4.59 9.87 -3.18
N CYS A 294 5.44 9.10 -3.84
CA CYS A 294 6.62 8.47 -3.27
C CYS A 294 7.92 9.13 -3.73
N PRO A 295 8.97 9.18 -2.89
CA PRO A 295 10.29 9.69 -3.28
C PRO A 295 10.96 8.81 -4.33
N VAL A 296 11.76 9.37 -5.24
CA VAL A 296 12.63 8.62 -6.14
C VAL A 296 14.07 8.68 -5.62
N LYS A 297 14.61 7.56 -5.16
CA LYS A 297 15.98 7.44 -4.63
C LYS A 297 16.91 6.57 -5.47
N VAL A 298 16.36 5.90 -6.50
CA VAL A 298 17.12 5.15 -7.51
C VAL A 298 16.60 5.51 -8.91
N PRO A 299 17.42 5.44 -9.97
CA PRO A 299 16.94 5.69 -11.33
C PRO A 299 15.80 4.75 -11.69
N GLY A 300 14.74 5.29 -12.30
CA GLY A 300 13.54 4.51 -12.63
C GLY A 300 12.58 4.31 -11.46
N ALA A 301 12.85 4.87 -10.29
CA ALA A 301 12.03 4.75 -9.07
C ALA A 301 11.90 3.32 -8.51
N GLY A 302 11.63 2.32 -9.37
CA GLY A 302 11.39 0.94 -8.97
C GLY A 302 10.12 0.80 -8.11
N VAL A 303 8.96 0.98 -8.72
CA VAL A 303 7.67 0.87 -8.02
C VAL A 303 7.36 -0.59 -7.69
N TYR A 304 7.00 -0.84 -6.45
CA TYR A 304 6.62 -2.16 -5.95
C TYR A 304 5.36 -2.07 -5.08
N LEU A 305 4.69 -3.20 -4.88
CA LEU A 305 3.53 -3.32 -4.00
C LEU A 305 3.39 -4.76 -3.46
N GLY A 306 2.77 -4.84 -2.29
CA GLY A 306 2.50 -6.08 -1.56
C GLY A 306 1.73 -5.77 -0.29
N ASP A 307 1.68 -6.74 0.62
CA ASP A 307 1.12 -6.56 1.95
C ASP A 307 -0.32 -6.03 1.90
N MET A 308 -1.16 -6.75 1.15
CA MET A 308 -2.57 -6.39 1.05
C MET A 308 -3.31 -6.83 2.32
N HIS A 309 -4.03 -5.90 2.91
CA HIS A 309 -4.90 -6.11 4.06
C HIS A 309 -6.38 -5.99 3.67
N ALA A 310 -7.23 -6.86 4.21
CA ALA A 310 -8.68 -6.76 4.03
C ALA A 310 -9.28 -5.63 4.86
N GLN A 311 -8.73 -5.43 6.06
CA GLN A 311 -9.14 -4.40 7.02
C GLN A 311 -8.14 -4.28 8.15
N GLN A 312 -8.08 -3.09 8.75
CA GLN A 312 -7.23 -2.79 9.90
C GLN A 312 -7.76 -1.57 10.65
N GLY A 313 -7.83 -1.64 11.97
CA GLY A 313 -8.00 -0.47 12.82
C GLY A 313 -6.72 0.38 12.85
N ASN A 314 -6.85 1.69 13.00
CA ASN A 314 -5.71 2.57 13.16
C ASN A 314 -4.80 2.10 14.31
N GLY A 315 -3.49 2.04 14.03
CA GLY A 315 -2.47 1.64 14.99
C GLY A 315 -1.95 0.22 14.85
N GLU A 316 -2.65 -0.68 14.14
CA GLU A 316 -2.25 -2.09 14.01
C GLU A 316 -1.78 -2.70 15.33
N ILE A 317 -2.55 -2.49 16.39
CA ILE A 317 -2.10 -2.64 17.79
C ILE A 317 -1.79 -4.07 18.22
N ALA A 318 -2.21 -5.07 17.45
CA ALA A 318 -1.84 -6.46 17.67
C ALA A 318 -0.50 -6.86 17.00
N GLY A 319 0.11 -5.95 16.22
CA GLY A 319 1.34 -6.18 15.46
C GLY A 319 1.15 -7.06 14.23
N HIS A 320 -0.09 -7.38 13.88
CA HIS A 320 -0.49 -8.20 12.75
C HIS A 320 -1.92 -7.83 12.36
N ALA A 321 -2.22 -7.77 11.06
CA ALA A 321 -3.53 -7.39 10.55
C ALA A 321 -4.26 -8.55 9.88
N THR A 322 -5.25 -8.25 9.06
CA THR A 322 -6.05 -9.20 8.29
C THR A 322 -5.46 -9.31 6.88
N ASP A 323 -4.36 -10.04 6.76
CA ASP A 323 -3.59 -10.17 5.53
C ASP A 323 -4.29 -11.05 4.51
N VAL A 324 -4.34 -10.58 3.26
CA VAL A 324 -5.03 -11.23 2.14
C VAL A 324 -4.26 -11.11 0.84
N SER A 325 -4.49 -12.03 -0.07
CA SER A 325 -4.07 -11.91 -1.45
C SER A 325 -5.07 -11.10 -2.26
N GLY A 326 -4.61 -10.48 -3.33
CA GLY A 326 -5.48 -9.73 -4.22
C GLY A 326 -4.88 -9.41 -5.57
N GLU A 327 -5.60 -8.59 -6.31
CA GLU A 327 -5.12 -7.97 -7.54
C GLU A 327 -5.23 -6.45 -7.40
N THR A 328 -4.15 -5.76 -7.75
CA THR A 328 -4.04 -4.30 -7.64
C THR A 328 -3.81 -3.70 -9.01
N GLU A 329 -4.50 -2.57 -9.31
CA GLU A 329 -4.22 -1.73 -10.46
C GLU A 329 -3.81 -0.33 -9.98
N VAL A 330 -2.64 0.16 -10.45
CA VAL A 330 -2.07 1.46 -10.08
C VAL A 330 -1.65 2.22 -11.33
N THR A 331 -2.07 3.47 -11.48
CA THR A 331 -1.55 4.37 -12.51
C THR A 331 -0.40 5.19 -11.95
N VAL A 332 0.66 5.38 -12.74
CA VAL A 332 1.87 6.07 -12.32
C VAL A 332 2.01 7.42 -13.01
N GLU A 333 2.45 8.45 -12.27
CA GLU A 333 2.78 9.77 -12.82
C GLU A 333 4.07 10.29 -12.19
N VAL A 334 5.03 10.72 -13.03
CA VAL A 334 6.31 11.29 -12.57
C VAL A 334 6.14 12.78 -12.31
N ILE A 335 6.43 13.21 -11.08
CA ILE A 335 6.45 14.62 -10.66
C ILE A 335 7.89 15.05 -10.57
N LYS A 336 8.31 15.88 -11.52
CA LYS A 336 9.70 16.31 -11.66
C LYS A 336 10.12 17.26 -10.52
N HIS A 337 11.32 17.03 -10.01
CA HIS A 337 12.01 17.88 -9.03
C HIS A 337 11.31 18.01 -7.66
N LEU A 338 10.36 17.16 -7.36
CA LEU A 338 9.73 17.08 -6.04
C LEU A 338 10.55 16.16 -5.13
N LYS A 339 11.52 16.73 -4.44
CA LYS A 339 12.37 16.00 -3.49
C LYS A 339 11.60 15.69 -2.22
N LEU A 340 11.37 14.41 -1.97
CA LEU A 340 10.71 13.89 -0.78
C LEU A 340 11.67 13.03 0.03
N GLU A 341 11.53 13.02 1.36
CA GLU A 341 12.17 12.04 2.24
C GLU A 341 11.28 10.82 2.46
N GLY A 342 9.96 10.99 2.45
CA GLY A 342 8.96 9.96 2.59
C GLY A 342 7.65 10.37 1.91
N PRO A 343 6.63 9.50 1.90
CA PRO A 343 5.45 9.70 1.08
C PRO A 343 4.54 10.86 1.49
N ILE A 344 3.86 11.43 0.49
CA ILE A 344 2.66 12.26 0.64
C ILE A 344 1.47 11.42 0.23
N LEU A 345 0.36 11.52 0.95
CA LEU A 345 -0.88 10.81 0.65
C LEU A 345 -2.02 11.80 0.42
N LEU A 346 -2.68 11.68 -0.72
CA LEU A 346 -3.97 12.32 -0.97
C LEU A 346 -5.06 11.28 -0.70
N GLN A 347 -5.63 11.34 0.50
CA GLN A 347 -6.63 10.39 0.99
C GLN A 347 -7.97 10.56 0.25
N ASN A 348 -8.84 9.55 0.31
CA ASN A 348 -10.22 9.74 -0.12
C ASN A 348 -10.96 10.70 0.82
N LEU A 349 -12.01 11.32 0.32
CA LEU A 349 -12.75 12.33 1.07
C LEU A 349 -13.33 11.81 2.39
N ASP A 350 -13.74 10.54 2.42
CA ASP A 350 -14.28 9.87 3.61
C ASP A 350 -13.19 9.47 4.62
N ASP A 351 -11.91 9.36 4.18
CA ASP A 351 -10.76 9.10 5.03
C ASP A 351 -10.14 10.38 5.64
N LEU A 352 -10.47 11.53 5.06
CA LEU A 352 -9.96 12.80 5.60
C LEU A 352 -10.53 13.08 6.98
N PRO A 353 -9.69 13.55 7.92
CA PRO A 353 -10.16 14.08 9.18
C PRO A 353 -11.24 15.15 8.94
N PRO A 354 -12.28 15.21 9.77
CA PRO A 354 -13.39 16.15 9.55
C PRO A 354 -12.95 17.60 9.36
N MET A 355 -11.91 18.04 10.07
CA MET A 355 -11.39 19.42 10.00
C MET A 355 -10.53 19.70 8.77
N ALA A 356 -10.03 18.66 8.09
CA ALA A 356 -9.24 18.78 6.86
C ALA A 356 -10.05 18.52 5.58
N ARG A 357 -11.37 18.36 5.68
CA ARG A 357 -12.23 18.24 4.51
C ARG A 357 -12.42 19.58 3.81
N PRO A 358 -12.43 19.62 2.47
CA PRO A 358 -12.75 20.86 1.75
C PRO A 358 -14.11 21.43 2.17
N MET A 359 -14.18 22.74 2.30
CA MET A 359 -15.42 23.42 2.63
C MET A 359 -16.47 23.28 1.51
N THR A 360 -17.72 23.14 1.88
CA THR A 360 -18.84 23.20 0.94
C THR A 360 -18.99 24.63 0.38
N ALA A 361 -19.74 24.77 -0.74
CA ALA A 361 -20.02 26.09 -1.30
C ALA A 361 -20.72 27.02 -0.28
N GLU A 362 -21.66 26.47 0.51
CA GLU A 362 -22.34 27.23 1.58
C GLU A 362 -21.36 27.70 2.67
N GLN A 363 -20.43 26.83 3.08
CA GLN A 363 -19.41 27.20 4.06
C GLN A 363 -18.47 28.28 3.52
N ARG A 364 -18.02 28.17 2.26
CA ARG A 364 -17.20 29.22 1.62
C ARG A 364 -17.94 30.57 1.56
N GLN A 365 -19.22 30.57 1.23
CA GLN A 365 -20.03 31.80 1.26
C GLN A 365 -20.06 32.41 2.67
N LYS A 366 -20.30 31.62 3.71
CA LYS A 366 -20.29 32.09 5.11
C LYS A 366 -18.93 32.65 5.53
N VAL A 367 -17.83 32.07 5.07
CA VAL A 367 -16.46 32.58 5.31
C VAL A 367 -16.26 33.94 4.63
N ALA A 368 -16.73 34.11 3.38
CA ALA A 368 -16.66 35.40 2.69
C ALA A 368 -17.47 36.51 3.41
N GLU A 369 -18.69 36.18 3.87
CA GLU A 369 -19.52 37.10 4.68
C GLU A 369 -18.85 37.45 6.03
N LEU A 370 -18.21 36.46 6.66
CA LEU A 370 -17.45 36.65 7.89
C LEU A 370 -16.22 37.56 7.66
N GLY A 371 -15.47 37.30 6.58
CA GLY A 371 -14.32 38.10 6.17
C GLY A 371 -14.71 39.54 5.91
N ALA A 372 -15.79 39.78 5.15
CA ALA A 372 -16.30 41.13 4.91
C ALA A 372 -16.68 41.88 6.21
N ARG A 373 -17.28 41.17 7.17
CA ARG A 373 -17.65 41.76 8.49
C ARG A 373 -16.45 42.24 9.28
N TRP A 374 -15.32 41.54 9.21
CA TRP A 374 -14.12 41.82 9.97
C TRP A 374 -13.03 42.55 9.16
N GLY A 375 -13.30 42.83 7.88
CA GLY A 375 -12.32 43.51 7.01
C GLY A 375 -11.20 42.56 6.52
N GLN A 376 -11.37 41.25 6.64
CA GLN A 376 -10.43 40.25 6.11
C GLN A 376 -10.95 39.82 4.74
N HIS A 377 -10.41 40.38 3.66
CA HIS A 377 -10.88 40.14 2.30
C HIS A 377 -10.09 39.07 1.57
N GLU A 378 -8.86 38.81 1.97
CA GLU A 378 -8.03 37.75 1.41
C GLU A 378 -8.31 36.46 2.19
N ILE A 379 -8.93 35.50 1.50
CA ILE A 379 -9.24 34.20 2.04
C ILE A 379 -8.43 33.17 1.26
N GLU A 380 -7.65 32.36 1.95
CA GLU A 380 -6.85 31.32 1.32
C GLU A 380 -7.73 30.29 0.63
N GLU A 381 -7.36 29.94 -0.60
CA GLU A 381 -7.83 28.72 -1.26
C GLU A 381 -6.92 27.58 -0.84
N THR A 382 -7.50 26.51 -0.29
CA THR A 382 -6.74 25.43 0.31
C THR A 382 -7.21 24.06 -0.19
N GLY A 383 -6.31 23.08 -0.17
CA GLY A 383 -6.60 21.68 -0.43
C GLY A 383 -5.97 20.74 0.60
N PRO A 384 -6.57 19.57 0.85
CA PRO A 384 -6.03 18.58 1.79
C PRO A 384 -4.70 18.01 1.31
N ILE A 385 -3.77 17.85 2.25
CA ILE A 385 -2.52 17.12 2.05
C ILE A 385 -2.20 16.33 3.31
N THR A 386 -1.60 15.14 3.15
CA THR A 386 -1.19 14.30 4.26
C THR A 386 0.26 13.89 4.08
N PHE A 387 1.07 14.08 5.10
CA PHE A 387 2.46 13.63 5.15
C PHE A 387 2.56 12.38 6.02
N ILE A 388 3.23 11.36 5.52
CA ILE A 388 3.57 10.18 6.31
C ILE A 388 4.82 10.50 7.13
N GLY A 389 4.72 10.32 8.44
CA GLY A 389 5.84 10.39 9.35
C GLY A 389 6.18 9.03 9.91
N SER A 390 7.48 8.71 10.01
CA SER A 390 7.97 7.46 10.57
C SER A 390 9.09 7.70 11.57
N GLY A 391 9.10 6.92 12.66
CA GLY A 391 10.09 7.03 13.72
C GLY A 391 10.11 5.80 14.61
N GLU A 392 11.12 5.67 15.46
CA GLU A 392 11.25 4.56 16.42
C GLU A 392 10.09 4.47 17.43
N ASN A 393 9.32 5.55 17.58
CA ASN A 393 8.13 5.66 18.42
C ASN A 393 7.22 6.77 17.88
N LEU A 394 6.00 6.88 18.44
CA LEU A 394 5.01 7.87 17.98
C LEU A 394 5.51 9.32 18.03
N ASN A 395 6.23 9.72 19.07
CA ASN A 395 6.72 11.09 19.17
C ASN A 395 7.74 11.41 18.07
N ALA A 396 8.66 10.49 17.81
CA ALA A 396 9.63 10.63 16.74
C ALA A 396 8.95 10.64 15.35
N ALA A 397 7.92 9.82 15.16
CA ALA A 397 7.14 9.80 13.92
C ALA A 397 6.37 11.11 13.69
N VAL A 398 5.75 11.67 14.74
CA VAL A 398 5.05 12.96 14.69
C VAL A 398 6.01 14.08 14.31
N GLU A 399 7.15 14.17 15.00
CA GLU A 399 8.18 15.18 14.70
C GLU A 399 8.69 15.05 13.25
N ASN A 400 8.93 13.82 12.78
CA ASN A 400 9.36 13.56 11.41
C ASN A 400 8.30 14.01 10.40
N GLY A 401 7.03 13.66 10.59
CA GLY A 401 5.95 14.05 9.68
C GLY A 401 5.75 15.58 9.60
N LEU A 402 5.82 16.27 10.74
CA LEU A 402 5.71 17.73 10.78
C LEU A 402 6.90 18.44 10.09
N ARG A 403 8.13 17.91 10.29
CA ARG A 403 9.32 18.43 9.61
C ARG A 403 9.26 18.23 8.11
N ARG A 404 8.83 17.06 7.64
CA ARG A 404 8.60 16.78 6.21
C ARG A 404 7.59 17.77 5.62
N ALA A 405 6.49 18.01 6.32
CA ALA A 405 5.49 18.96 5.89
C ALA A 405 6.09 20.39 5.73
N ALA A 406 6.83 20.88 6.73
CA ALA A 406 7.48 22.18 6.68
C ALA A 406 8.51 22.25 5.54
N GLN A 407 9.36 21.23 5.39
CA GLN A 407 10.41 21.17 4.36
C GLN A 407 9.83 21.20 2.94
N VAL A 408 8.81 20.39 2.66
CA VAL A 408 8.21 20.25 1.32
C VAL A 408 7.38 21.48 0.96
N THR A 409 6.57 21.97 1.88
CA THR A 409 5.69 23.14 1.64
C THR A 409 6.41 24.48 1.71
N GLY A 410 7.58 24.53 2.38
CA GLY A 410 8.29 25.77 2.67
C GLY A 410 7.61 26.65 3.74
N LEU A 411 6.59 26.15 4.41
CA LEU A 411 5.97 26.77 5.57
C LEU A 411 6.91 26.71 6.77
N GLN A 412 6.81 27.68 7.68
CA GLN A 412 7.50 27.57 8.95
C GLN A 412 6.95 26.41 9.77
N TYR A 413 7.80 25.77 10.57
CA TYR A 413 7.39 24.61 11.37
C TYR A 413 6.21 24.94 12.29
N GLU A 414 6.23 26.10 12.93
CA GLU A 414 5.17 26.59 13.81
C GLU A 414 3.85 26.86 13.05
N GLU A 415 3.94 27.25 11.79
CA GLU A 415 2.76 27.40 10.93
C GLU A 415 2.14 26.04 10.60
N VAL A 416 2.96 25.02 10.30
CA VAL A 416 2.46 23.64 10.10
C VAL A 416 1.75 23.15 11.36
N LEU A 417 2.31 23.37 12.55
CA LEU A 417 1.67 23.04 13.83
C LEU A 417 0.29 23.71 13.97
N ASN A 418 0.21 25.02 13.69
CA ASN A 418 -1.04 25.76 13.77
C ASN A 418 -2.07 25.27 12.73
N ARG A 419 -1.67 25.02 11.49
CA ARG A 419 -2.56 24.48 10.45
C ARG A 419 -3.09 23.10 10.84
N ALA A 420 -2.22 22.19 11.27
CA ALA A 420 -2.64 20.86 11.74
C ALA A 420 -3.59 20.95 12.95
N THR A 421 -3.46 21.98 13.78
CA THR A 421 -4.34 22.23 14.94
C THR A 421 -5.69 22.79 14.52
N ILE A 422 -5.72 23.75 13.58
CA ILE A 422 -6.95 24.47 13.17
C ILE A 422 -7.78 23.64 12.19
N ASN A 423 -7.13 23.06 11.19
CA ASN A 423 -7.81 22.38 10.06
C ASN A 423 -7.11 21.08 9.66
N GLY A 424 -6.69 20.28 10.65
CA GLY A 424 -6.00 19.03 10.39
C GLY A 424 -6.13 18.02 11.52
N SER A 425 -5.23 17.05 11.51
CA SER A 425 -5.07 16.03 12.55
C SER A 425 -3.71 15.33 12.47
N ILE A 426 -3.38 14.60 13.53
CA ILE A 426 -2.35 13.57 13.54
C ILE A 426 -3.03 12.25 13.85
N ASP A 427 -2.95 11.29 12.93
CA ASP A 427 -3.56 9.97 13.07
C ASP A 427 -2.48 8.88 13.07
N ILE A 428 -2.66 7.86 13.93
CA ILE A 428 -1.75 6.72 13.98
C ILE A 428 -2.08 5.76 12.84
N SER A 429 -1.08 5.37 12.05
CA SER A 429 -1.21 4.31 11.04
C SER A 429 -0.83 2.97 11.64
N ARG A 430 0.40 2.86 12.19
CA ARG A 430 0.93 1.66 12.84
C ARG A 430 1.75 2.03 14.07
N LEU A 431 1.69 1.21 15.11
CA LEU A 431 2.64 1.21 16.22
C LEU A 431 3.89 0.36 15.84
N PRO A 432 5.11 0.72 16.30
CA PRO A 432 5.34 1.77 17.30
C PRO A 432 5.46 3.19 16.74
N GLY A 433 5.58 3.41 15.42
CA GLY A 433 5.87 4.75 14.96
C GLY A 433 5.69 5.02 13.47
N THR A 434 4.48 4.81 12.92
CA THR A 434 4.06 5.37 11.63
C THR A 434 2.76 6.16 11.81
N ILE A 435 2.74 7.42 11.35
CA ILE A 435 1.63 8.35 11.53
C ILE A 435 1.31 9.12 10.24
N ARG A 436 0.17 9.78 10.24
CA ARG A 436 -0.27 10.74 9.22
C ARG A 436 -0.41 12.12 9.84
N VAL A 437 0.20 13.13 9.23
CA VAL A 437 -0.03 14.55 9.51
C VAL A 437 -0.86 15.11 8.37
N THR A 438 -2.11 15.45 8.62
CA THR A 438 -3.04 15.98 7.61
C THR A 438 -3.41 17.43 7.95
N PHE A 439 -3.45 18.32 6.94
CA PHE A 439 -3.95 19.69 7.08
C PHE A 439 -4.38 20.26 5.72
N LEU A 440 -5.09 21.39 5.74
CA LEU A 440 -5.41 22.17 4.54
C LEU A 440 -4.22 23.09 4.20
N CYS A 441 -3.61 22.84 3.05
CA CYS A 441 -2.47 23.58 2.52
C CYS A 441 -2.94 24.58 1.45
N PRO A 442 -2.37 25.82 1.37
CA PRO A 442 -2.67 26.75 0.29
C PRO A 442 -2.44 26.13 -1.10
N LEU A 443 -3.41 26.30 -2.01
CA LEU A 443 -3.34 25.74 -3.37
C LEU A 443 -2.14 26.25 -4.16
N GLU A 444 -1.72 27.51 -3.93
CA GLU A 444 -0.52 28.09 -4.55
C GLU A 444 0.77 27.32 -4.16
N ILE A 445 0.84 26.81 -2.92
CA ILE A 445 1.95 25.99 -2.46
C ILE A 445 1.89 24.61 -3.16
N LEU A 446 0.70 24.01 -3.25
CA LEU A 446 0.49 22.73 -3.92
C LEU A 446 0.82 22.81 -5.41
N ASP A 447 0.51 23.95 -6.07
CA ASP A 447 0.91 24.21 -7.45
C ASP A 447 2.43 24.36 -7.59
N ARG A 448 3.06 25.11 -6.68
CA ARG A 448 4.52 25.32 -6.68
C ARG A 448 5.30 24.00 -6.52
N ILE A 449 4.80 23.08 -5.74
CA ILE A 449 5.43 21.76 -5.56
C ILE A 449 4.98 20.72 -6.61
N GLY A 450 4.17 21.13 -7.59
CA GLY A 450 3.80 20.33 -8.76
C GLY A 450 2.65 19.34 -8.56
N ILE A 451 1.94 19.36 -7.42
CA ILE A 451 0.83 18.42 -7.13
C ILE A 451 -0.56 19.08 -7.12
N GLY A 452 -0.65 20.38 -7.39
CA GLY A 452 -1.92 21.13 -7.32
C GLY A 452 -3.00 20.57 -8.25
N HIS A 453 -2.64 20.09 -9.44
CA HIS A 453 -3.57 19.45 -10.36
C HIS A 453 -4.19 18.18 -9.78
N LEU A 454 -3.39 17.30 -9.14
CA LEU A 454 -3.86 16.09 -8.48
C LEU A 454 -4.85 16.41 -7.35
N VAL A 455 -4.54 17.45 -6.56
CA VAL A 455 -5.40 17.86 -5.44
C VAL A 455 -6.72 18.43 -5.94
N ARG A 456 -6.70 19.30 -6.98
CA ARG A 456 -7.93 19.85 -7.55
C ARG A 456 -8.81 18.78 -8.18
N GLU A 457 -8.24 17.90 -8.96
CA GLU A 457 -8.98 16.81 -9.59
C GLU A 457 -9.61 15.89 -8.53
N LYS A 458 -8.80 15.47 -7.54
CA LYS A 458 -9.24 14.53 -6.52
C LYS A 458 -10.37 15.08 -5.63
N TYR A 459 -10.31 16.36 -5.28
CA TYR A 459 -11.25 16.97 -4.32
C TYR A 459 -12.25 17.93 -4.96
N ALA A 460 -12.27 18.05 -6.29
CA ALA A 460 -13.15 18.92 -7.06
C ALA A 460 -13.09 20.41 -6.59
N LEU A 461 -11.87 20.94 -6.45
CA LEU A 461 -11.57 22.29 -5.98
C LEU A 461 -11.45 23.30 -7.13
#